data_6991ba4c113e4630dd3ff8c0fd4c0de8
#
_entry.id   6991ba4c113e4630dd3ff8c0fd4c0de8
#
_cell.length_a   1.000
_cell.length_b   1.000
_cell.length_c   1.000
_cell.angle_alpha   90.00
_cell.angle_beta   90.00
_cell.angle_gamma   90.00
#
_symmetry.space_group_name_H-M   'P 1'
#
loop_
_entity.id
_entity.type
_entity.pdbx_description
1 polymer ?
#
loop_
_entity_poly.entity_id
_entity_poly.type
_entity_poly.pdbx_seq_one_letter_code
_entity_poly.pdbx_strand_id
1 'polypeptide(L)' 'MSHGVLEMDLIEELRLRRWARENYVPPERRDRTWHPVIHDEMKKKDGEKSSSNQRRNSN' A
#
# COMPACT_ATOMS: atom_id res chain seq x y z
N MET A 1 -3.51 10.63 -18.50
CA MET A 1 -3.66 10.08 -18.50
C MET A 1 -3.76 9.20 -18.50
N SER A 2 -3.78 8.97 -18.47
CA SER A 2 -3.93 8.09 -18.50
C SER A 2 -4.16 7.45 -18.54
N HIS A 3 -4.48 7.34 -18.59
CA HIS A 3 -4.83 6.77 -18.66
C HIS A 3 -5.27 5.78 -18.71
N GLY A 4 -5.59 6.03 -19.07
CA GLY A 4 -6.54 5.18 -19.42
C GLY A 4 -6.21 3.84 -19.14
N VAL A 5 -5.24 3.67 -19.25
CA VAL A 5 -4.84 2.55 -18.95
C VAL A 5 -5.44 1.99 -17.85
N LEU A 6 -5.91 2.74 -17.03
CA LEU A 6 -6.45 2.25 -15.96
C LEU A 6 -7.75 1.96 -16.05
N GLU A 7 -8.09 0.86 -15.86
CA GLU A 7 -9.38 0.49 -15.86
C GLU A 7 -9.95 0.78 -14.52
N MET A 8 -9.26 1.23 -13.56
CA MET A 8 -9.75 1.46 -12.24
C MET A 8 -10.00 2.91 -12.08
N ASP A 9 -11.12 3.33 -11.55
CA ASP A 9 -11.34 4.73 -11.36
C ASP A 9 -10.71 5.17 -10.05
N LEU A 10 -10.57 6.45 -9.87
CA LEU A 10 -9.90 7.01 -8.75
C LEU A 10 -10.52 6.64 -7.42
N ILE A 11 -11.83 6.61 -7.37
CA ILE A 11 -12.52 6.28 -6.14
C ILE A 11 -12.21 4.86 -5.72
N GLU A 12 -12.19 3.95 -6.66
CA GLU A 12 -11.89 2.58 -6.34
C GLU A 12 -10.44 2.44 -5.91
N GLU A 13 -9.56 3.16 -6.55
CA GLU A 13 -8.16 3.10 -6.16
C GLU A 13 -7.99 3.57 -4.72
N LEU A 14 -8.63 4.67 -4.36
CA LEU A 14 -8.53 5.19 -3.01
C LEU A 14 -9.09 4.22 -1.99
N ARG A 15 -10.15 3.56 -2.36
CA ARG A 15 -10.76 2.59 -1.50
C ARG A 15 -9.82 1.44 -1.24
N LEU A 16 -9.17 0.95 -2.26
CA LEU A 16 -8.25 -0.16 -2.12
C LEU A 16 -7.03 0.24 -1.30
N ARG A 17 -6.56 1.46 -1.50
CA ARG A 17 -5.40 1.92 -0.75
C ARG A 17 -5.74 2.06 0.73
N ARG A 18 -6.95 2.52 1.02
CA ARG A 18 -7.37 2.66 2.38
C ARG A 18 -7.49 1.27 3.03
N TRP A 19 -8.08 0.35 2.30
CA TRP A 19 -8.23 -1.01 2.78
C TRP A 19 -6.86 -1.60 3.10
N ALA A 20 -5.90 -1.36 2.22
CA ALA A 20 -4.56 -1.90 2.40
C ALA A 20 -3.91 -1.36 3.67
N ARG A 21 -4.15 -0.11 3.99
CA ARG A 21 -3.57 0.45 5.20
C ARG A 21 -4.24 -0.10 6.43
N GLU A 22 -5.53 -0.32 6.36
CA GLU A 22 -6.26 -0.84 7.49
C GLU A 22 -6.02 -2.32 7.71
N ASN A 23 -5.68 -3.03 6.66
CA ASN A 23 -5.46 -4.46 6.73
C ASN A 23 -4.02 -4.85 6.45
N TYR A 24 -3.11 -3.98 6.73
CA TYR A 24 -1.71 -4.20 6.44
C TYR A 24 -1.18 -5.51 7.02
N VAL A 25 -0.41 -6.23 6.21
CA VAL A 25 0.26 -7.43 6.66
C VAL A 25 1.68 -7.40 6.14
N PRO A 26 2.60 -8.08 6.77
CA PRO A 26 3.98 -8.08 6.33
C PRO A 26 4.12 -8.78 4.98
N PRO A 27 5.19 -8.53 4.26
CA PRO A 27 5.34 -9.06 2.91
C PRO A 27 5.13 -10.56 2.78
N GLU A 28 5.57 -11.32 3.72
CA GLU A 28 5.47 -12.74 3.60
C GLU A 28 4.06 -13.27 3.80
N ARG A 29 3.15 -12.42 4.26
CA ARG A 29 1.80 -12.85 4.45
C ARG A 29 0.84 -12.27 3.42
N ARG A 30 1.34 -11.53 2.45
CA ARG A 30 0.49 -10.89 1.46
C ARG A 30 0.00 -11.89 0.43
N ASP A 31 -1.29 -11.75 0.10
CA ASP A 31 -1.91 -12.65 -0.86
C ASP A 31 -1.58 -12.19 -2.27
N ARG A 32 -1.09 -13.08 -3.11
CA ARG A 32 -0.75 -12.73 -4.46
C ARG A 32 -1.92 -12.35 -5.28
N THR A 33 -3.10 -12.74 -4.93
CA THR A 33 -4.28 -12.44 -5.70
C THR A 33 -4.82 -11.04 -5.46
N TRP A 34 -4.28 -10.33 -4.48
CA TRP A 34 -4.74 -8.98 -4.23
C TRP A 34 -4.38 -8.07 -5.40
N HIS A 35 -5.16 -7.04 -5.58
CA HIS A 35 -4.94 -6.07 -6.64
C HIS A 35 -3.55 -5.43 -6.48
N PRO A 36 -2.87 -5.12 -7.59
CA PRO A 36 -1.55 -4.49 -7.52
C PRO A 36 -1.51 -3.22 -6.69
N VAL A 37 -2.60 -2.46 -6.68
CA VAL A 37 -2.67 -1.24 -5.90
C VAL A 37 -2.53 -1.54 -4.42
N ILE A 38 -3.08 -2.65 -3.97
CA ILE A 38 -2.99 -3.04 -2.58
C ILE A 38 -1.55 -3.35 -2.23
N HIS A 39 -0.86 -4.08 -3.10
CA HIS A 39 0.53 -4.40 -2.88
C HIS A 39 1.37 -3.12 -2.86
N ASP A 40 1.07 -2.20 -3.78
CA ASP A 40 1.79 -0.95 -3.86
C ASP A 40 1.65 -0.15 -2.58
N GLU A 41 0.44 -0.08 -2.06
CA GLU A 41 0.19 0.69 -0.86
C GLU A 41 0.86 0.07 0.37
N MET A 42 0.84 -1.24 0.46
CA MET A 42 1.50 -1.91 1.57
C MET A 42 3.00 -1.71 1.52
N LYS A 43 3.55 -1.68 0.30
CA LYS A 43 4.95 -1.46 0.13
C LYS A 43 5.31 -0.05 0.59
N LYS A 44 4.46 0.92 0.30
CA LYS A 44 4.70 2.27 0.76
C LYS A 44 4.67 2.31 2.28
N LYS A 45 3.75 1.58 2.86
CA LYS A 45 3.65 1.56 4.30
C LYS A 45 4.87 0.90 4.93
N ASP A 46 5.46 -0.08 4.26
CA ASP A 46 6.68 -0.70 4.74
C ASP A 46 7.75 0.38 4.91
N GLY A 47 7.88 1.24 3.92
CA GLY A 47 8.86 2.30 3.97
C GLY A 47 8.58 3.29 5.07
N GLU A 48 7.31 3.59 5.28
CA GLU A 48 6.91 4.53 6.32
C GLU A 48 7.23 3.94 7.70
N LYS A 49 6.95 2.68 7.88
CA LYS A 49 7.21 2.03 9.15
C LYS A 49 8.70 1.99 9.45
N SER A 50 9.49 1.70 8.47
CA SER A 50 10.91 1.64 8.64
C SER A 50 11.45 3.00 9.01
N SER A 51 10.99 4.01 8.34
CA SER A 51 11.40 5.36 8.61
C SER A 51 11.03 5.76 10.00
N SER A 52 9.85 5.46 10.42
CA SER A 52 9.39 5.80 11.74
C SER A 52 10.24 5.12 12.79
N ASN A 53 10.55 3.88 12.58
CA ASN A 53 11.35 3.14 13.52
C ASN A 53 12.74 3.74 13.61
N GLN A 54 13.30 4.11 12.52
CA GLN A 54 14.59 4.71 12.53
C GLN A 54 14.57 6.01 13.27
N ARG A 55 13.56 6.79 13.07
CA ARG A 55 13.44 8.03 13.73
C ARG A 55 13.37 7.83 15.21
N ARG A 56 12.60 6.89 15.65
CA ARG A 56 12.45 6.62 17.02
C ARG A 56 13.74 6.19 17.62
N ASN A 57 14.48 5.40 16.94
CA ASN A 57 15.74 4.92 17.47
C ASN A 57 16.74 6.03 17.59
N SER A 58 16.65 7.05 16.82
CA SER A 58 17.60 8.08 16.90
C SER A 58 17.34 8.94 18.08
N ASN A 59 16.20 8.87 18.64
CA ASN A 59 15.94 9.64 19.79
C ASN A 59 16.47 8.96 21.00
#